data_a1f6ad4355b612850e66645e70cebb74
#
_entry.id   a1f6ad4355b612850e66645e70cebb74
#
_cell.length_a   1.000
_cell.length_b   1.000
_cell.length_c   1.000
_cell.angle_alpha   90.00
_cell.angle_beta   90.00
_cell.angle_gamma   90.00
#
_symmetry.space_group_name_H-M   'P 1'
#
loop_
_entity.id
_entity.type
_entity.pdbx_description
1 polymer ?
#
loop_
_entity_poly.entity_id
_entity_poly.type
_entity_poly.pdbx_seq_one_letter_code
_entity_poly.pdbx_strand_id
1 'polypeptide(L)'
;PFNKGKEMPAETYEKVKPSMFKKGNRPHNWRPDGSIVERKDTDLSGRVYLYYKLADSKWILYHNKVWIDHNGPIPKGSLIRFIDGNTRNCDISNLEMVSMKDNMARNTIQRFPEEIQQIIKLTSKLNKKINGKKQN
;
A
#
# COMPACT_ATOMS: atom_id res chain seq x y z
N PRO A 1 -18.73 1.56 -21.54
CA PRO A 1 -18.34 0.17 -21.83
C PRO A 1 -19.08 -0.28 -23.07
N PHE A 2 -18.32 -0.77 -24.05
CA PHE A 2 -18.73 -1.00 -25.44
C PHE A 2 -19.89 -2.01 -25.61
N ASN A 3 -20.12 -2.91 -24.63
CA ASN A 3 -21.12 -3.98 -24.74
C ASN A 3 -22.11 -4.05 -23.56
N LYS A 4 -22.37 -2.94 -22.88
CA LYS A 4 -23.30 -2.94 -21.76
C LYS A 4 -24.73 -3.22 -22.28
N GLY A 5 -25.31 -4.40 -21.93
CA GLY A 5 -26.66 -4.79 -22.27
C GLY A 5 -26.85 -5.50 -23.62
N LYS A 6 -25.78 -5.84 -24.34
CA LYS A 6 -25.85 -6.69 -25.53
C LYS A 6 -25.51 -8.13 -25.18
N GLU A 7 -26.40 -9.06 -25.48
CA GLU A 7 -26.11 -10.49 -25.38
C GLU A 7 -25.15 -10.90 -26.49
N MET A 8 -24.21 -11.76 -26.16
CA MET A 8 -23.25 -12.29 -27.13
C MET A 8 -23.98 -13.28 -28.07
N PRO A 9 -23.78 -13.19 -29.41
CA PRO A 9 -24.31 -14.18 -30.31
C PRO A 9 -23.90 -15.60 -29.93
N ALA A 10 -24.83 -16.56 -30.03
CA ALA A 10 -24.60 -17.95 -29.62
C ALA A 10 -23.37 -18.59 -30.29
N GLU A 11 -23.15 -18.32 -31.56
CA GLU A 11 -21.98 -18.83 -32.30
C GLU A 11 -20.64 -18.29 -31.72
N THR A 12 -20.62 -16.99 -31.35
CA THR A 12 -19.44 -16.37 -30.73
C THR A 12 -19.24 -16.91 -29.32
N TYR A 13 -20.34 -17.13 -28.58
CA TYR A 13 -20.29 -17.68 -27.23
C TYR A 13 -19.65 -19.09 -27.23
N GLU A 14 -20.07 -19.99 -28.12
CA GLU A 14 -19.52 -21.35 -28.21
C GLU A 14 -18.02 -21.36 -28.61
N LYS A 15 -17.58 -20.42 -29.47
CA LYS A 15 -16.15 -20.27 -29.81
C LYS A 15 -15.27 -19.82 -28.63
N VAL A 16 -15.78 -18.93 -27.78
CA VAL A 16 -14.99 -18.38 -26.65
C VAL A 16 -15.19 -19.15 -25.35
N LYS A 17 -16.26 -19.94 -25.22
CA LYS A 17 -16.60 -20.73 -24.03
C LYS A 17 -15.47 -21.61 -23.48
N PRO A 18 -14.62 -22.27 -24.29
CA PRO A 18 -13.49 -23.04 -23.80
C PRO A 18 -12.44 -22.19 -23.08
N SER A 19 -12.28 -20.92 -23.48
CA SER A 19 -11.33 -19.96 -22.89
C SER A 19 -11.95 -19.12 -21.76
N MET A 20 -13.26 -19.22 -21.54
CA MET A 20 -13.91 -18.49 -20.47
C MET A 20 -13.52 -19.02 -19.10
N PHE A 21 -13.47 -18.11 -18.13
CA PHE A 21 -13.26 -18.43 -16.73
C PHE A 21 -14.36 -19.38 -16.23
N LYS A 22 -13.98 -20.59 -15.86
CA LYS A 22 -14.92 -21.57 -15.25
C LYS A 22 -15.16 -21.19 -13.80
N LYS A 23 -16.42 -21.26 -13.35
CA LYS A 23 -16.79 -21.06 -11.94
C LYS A 23 -15.96 -22.01 -11.06
N GLY A 24 -15.25 -21.46 -10.06
CA GLY A 24 -14.35 -22.21 -9.19
C GLY A 24 -12.88 -22.24 -9.66
N ASN A 25 -12.57 -21.74 -10.84
CA ASN A 25 -11.20 -21.62 -11.28
C ASN A 25 -10.45 -20.55 -10.47
N ARG A 26 -9.32 -20.92 -9.88
CA ARG A 26 -8.48 -20.00 -9.11
C ARG A 26 -7.41 -19.41 -10.04
N PRO A 27 -7.25 -18.07 -10.08
CA PRO A 27 -6.17 -17.48 -10.87
C PRO A 27 -4.81 -17.95 -10.34
N HIS A 28 -3.79 -17.98 -11.22
CA HIS A 28 -2.44 -18.45 -10.87
C HIS A 28 -1.80 -17.69 -9.68
N ASN A 29 -2.21 -16.45 -9.45
CA ASN A 29 -1.76 -15.61 -8.35
C ASN A 29 -2.66 -15.70 -7.09
N TRP A 30 -3.63 -16.63 -7.09
CA TRP A 30 -4.48 -16.85 -5.92
C TRP A 30 -3.64 -17.30 -4.71
N ARG A 31 -3.97 -16.78 -3.56
CA ARG A 31 -3.37 -17.17 -2.26
C ARG A 31 -4.49 -17.58 -1.30
N PRO A 32 -4.28 -18.59 -0.45
CA PRO A 32 -5.24 -18.93 0.61
C PRO A 32 -5.36 -17.80 1.63
N ASP A 33 -6.47 -17.80 2.37
CA ASP A 33 -6.65 -16.89 3.49
C ASP A 33 -5.59 -17.18 4.57
N GLY A 34 -5.11 -16.13 5.25
CA GLY A 34 -3.98 -16.23 6.16
C GLY A 34 -2.60 -16.08 5.50
N SER A 35 -2.52 -16.02 4.18
CA SER A 35 -1.22 -15.82 3.50
C SER A 35 -0.64 -14.46 3.80
N ILE A 36 0.67 -14.44 4.04
CA ILE A 36 1.46 -13.20 4.14
C ILE A 36 2.27 -13.05 2.86
N VAL A 37 2.23 -11.87 2.25
CA VAL A 37 2.98 -11.55 1.04
C VAL A 37 3.68 -10.21 1.18
N GLU A 38 4.88 -10.12 0.61
CA GLU A 38 5.58 -8.85 0.45
C GLU A 38 5.04 -8.10 -0.76
N ARG A 39 4.77 -6.81 -0.59
CA ARG A 39 4.46 -5.90 -1.69
C ARG A 39 5.31 -4.65 -1.58
N LYS A 40 5.93 -4.30 -2.69
CA LYS A 40 6.63 -3.03 -2.83
C LYS A 40 5.62 -1.91 -2.90
N ASP A 41 5.87 -0.84 -2.15
CA ASP A 41 5.04 0.36 -2.24
C ASP A 41 5.12 0.95 -3.65
N THR A 42 4.03 1.53 -4.11
CA THR A 42 3.95 2.17 -5.44
C THR A 42 4.60 3.55 -5.44
N ASP A 43 4.91 4.09 -4.25
CA ASP A 43 5.67 5.31 -4.15
C ASP A 43 7.14 5.10 -4.54
N LEU A 44 7.84 6.18 -4.82
CA LEU A 44 9.26 6.17 -5.21
C LEU A 44 10.21 5.77 -4.06
N SER A 45 9.69 5.51 -2.86
CA SER A 45 10.49 5.16 -1.67
C SER A 45 11.09 3.76 -1.76
N GLY A 46 10.50 2.90 -2.58
CA GLY A 46 10.92 1.50 -2.71
C GLY A 46 10.69 0.65 -1.46
N ARG A 47 9.92 1.13 -0.49
CA ARG A 47 9.59 0.41 0.74
C ARG A 47 8.80 -0.86 0.43
N VAL A 48 9.04 -1.91 1.21
CA VAL A 48 8.34 -3.18 1.09
C VAL A 48 7.53 -3.40 2.35
N TYR A 49 6.24 -3.63 2.21
CA TYR A 49 5.34 -3.94 3.32
C TYR A 49 4.84 -5.37 3.24
N LEU A 50 4.59 -5.95 4.41
CA LEU A 50 3.91 -7.24 4.54
C LEU A 50 2.40 -7.02 4.52
N TYR A 51 1.69 -7.81 3.71
CA TYR A 51 0.24 -7.82 3.63
C TYR A 51 -0.27 -9.20 4.06
N TYR A 52 -1.30 -9.19 4.88
CA TYR A 52 -2.01 -10.38 5.34
C TYR A 52 -3.34 -10.50 4.61
N LYS A 53 -3.63 -11.70 4.10
CA LYS A 53 -4.89 -11.97 3.42
C LYS A 53 -5.97 -12.36 4.43
N LEU A 54 -6.99 -11.53 4.54
CA LEU A 54 -8.25 -11.86 5.21
C LEU A 54 -9.15 -12.69 4.28
N ALA A 55 -10.27 -13.17 4.81
CA ALA A 55 -11.32 -13.77 4.00
C ALA A 55 -11.83 -12.82 2.90
N ASP A 56 -12.50 -13.36 1.88
CA ASP A 56 -13.15 -12.61 0.81
C ASP A 56 -12.22 -11.71 -0.01
N SER A 57 -11.01 -12.15 -0.27
CA SER A 57 -10.00 -11.43 -1.07
C SER A 57 -9.57 -10.08 -0.52
N LYS A 58 -9.91 -9.77 0.73
CA LYS A 58 -9.46 -8.56 1.41
C LYS A 58 -8.03 -8.72 1.91
N TRP A 59 -7.25 -7.65 1.76
CA TRP A 59 -5.88 -7.57 2.25
C TRP A 59 -5.74 -6.44 3.26
N ILE A 60 -5.02 -6.70 4.33
CA ILE A 60 -4.66 -5.70 5.35
C ILE A 60 -3.15 -5.66 5.51
N LEU A 61 -2.61 -4.52 5.87
CA LEU A 61 -1.20 -4.41 6.27
C LEU A 61 -0.94 -5.31 7.48
N TYR A 62 0.09 -6.16 7.41
CA TYR A 62 0.33 -7.17 8.43
C TYR A 62 0.62 -6.58 9.82
N HIS A 63 1.36 -5.47 9.91
CA HIS A 63 1.57 -4.78 11.17
C HIS A 63 0.26 -4.26 11.80
N ASN A 64 -0.72 -3.83 10.99
CA ASN A 64 -2.04 -3.46 11.51
C ASN A 64 -2.79 -4.68 12.05
N LYS A 65 -2.66 -5.85 11.38
CA LYS A 65 -3.26 -7.10 11.86
C LYS A 65 -2.66 -7.52 13.19
N VAL A 66 -1.31 -7.50 13.31
CA VAL A 66 -0.60 -7.82 14.57
C VAL A 66 -1.05 -6.88 15.69
N TRP A 67 -1.12 -5.58 15.40
CA TRP A 67 -1.61 -4.61 16.40
C TRP A 67 -3.03 -4.92 16.87
N ILE A 68 -3.95 -5.16 15.92
CA ILE A 68 -5.36 -5.43 16.23
C ILE A 68 -5.51 -6.68 17.08
N ASP A 69 -4.74 -7.72 16.80
CA ASP A 69 -4.79 -8.98 17.55
C ASP A 69 -4.31 -8.82 19.01
N HIS A 70 -3.37 -7.90 19.28
CA HIS A 70 -2.81 -7.68 20.61
C HIS A 70 -3.51 -6.58 21.40
N ASN A 71 -3.87 -5.47 20.73
CA ASN A 71 -4.32 -4.23 21.39
C ASN A 71 -5.76 -3.85 21.02
N GLY A 72 -6.39 -4.61 20.10
CA GLY A 72 -7.72 -4.29 19.63
C GLY A 72 -7.76 -3.29 18.46
N PRO A 73 -8.95 -2.83 18.07
CA PRO A 73 -9.15 -2.03 16.87
C PRO A 73 -8.42 -0.69 16.92
N ILE A 74 -7.88 -0.29 15.77
CA ILE A 74 -7.18 1.00 15.60
C ILE A 74 -8.22 2.12 15.53
N PRO A 75 -8.18 3.13 16.43
CA PRO A 75 -9.11 4.25 16.43
C PRO A 75 -9.01 5.08 15.15
N LYS A 76 -10.13 5.64 14.72
CA LYS A 76 -10.17 6.58 13.59
C LYS A 76 -9.25 7.78 13.86
N GLY A 77 -8.42 8.14 12.91
CA GLY A 77 -7.45 9.23 13.06
C GLY A 77 -6.12 8.81 13.68
N SER A 78 -5.93 7.51 13.94
CA SER A 78 -4.65 6.93 14.36
C SER A 78 -4.08 6.01 13.28
N LEU A 79 -2.79 5.77 13.34
CA LEU A 79 -2.06 4.83 12.48
C LEU A 79 -1.01 4.09 13.29
N ILE A 80 -0.61 2.93 12.80
CA ILE A 80 0.47 2.13 13.39
C ILE A 80 1.77 2.42 12.65
N ARG A 81 2.82 2.64 13.40
CA ARG A 81 4.15 2.99 12.91
C ARG A 81 5.19 2.01 13.44
N PHE A 82 6.26 1.81 12.67
CA PHE A 82 7.44 1.06 13.08
C PHE A 82 8.41 1.98 13.83
N ILE A 83 8.83 1.57 15.02
CA ILE A 83 9.76 2.35 15.88
C ILE A 83 11.14 2.40 15.22
N ASP A 84 11.62 1.26 14.72
CA ASP A 84 12.92 1.13 14.04
C ASP A 84 12.91 1.60 12.58
N GLY A 85 11.73 1.90 12.01
CA GLY A 85 11.56 2.25 10.59
C GLY A 85 11.65 1.08 9.62
N ASN A 86 11.88 -0.16 10.11
CA ASN A 86 11.92 -1.36 9.28
C ASN A 86 10.51 -1.91 9.07
N THR A 87 9.99 -1.75 7.86
CA THR A 87 8.61 -2.14 7.48
C THR A 87 8.37 -3.66 7.43
N ARG A 88 9.42 -4.47 7.55
CA ARG A 88 9.34 -5.92 7.64
C ARG A 88 9.29 -6.44 9.07
N ASN A 89 9.76 -5.65 10.03
CA ASN A 89 9.75 -6.01 11.44
C ASN A 89 8.39 -5.71 12.07
N CYS A 90 7.46 -6.65 11.98
CA CYS A 90 6.10 -6.53 12.49
C CYS A 90 5.95 -7.02 13.94
N ASP A 91 7.03 -7.16 14.71
CA ASP A 91 6.95 -7.49 16.12
C ASP A 91 6.18 -6.42 16.89
N ILE A 92 5.29 -6.84 17.79
CA ILE A 92 4.45 -5.91 18.57
C ILE A 92 5.27 -4.90 19.37
N SER A 93 6.44 -5.27 19.85
CA SER A 93 7.37 -4.39 20.57
C SER A 93 7.95 -3.28 19.70
N ASN A 94 7.95 -3.47 18.39
CA ASN A 94 8.42 -2.50 17.38
C ASN A 94 7.29 -1.62 16.81
N LEU A 95 6.06 -1.84 17.25
CA LEU A 95 4.91 -1.09 16.75
C LEU A 95 4.46 -0.05 17.77
N GLU A 96 4.17 1.15 17.30
CA GLU A 96 3.56 2.20 18.10
C GLU A 96 2.32 2.77 17.40
N MET A 97 1.29 3.08 18.18
CA MET A 97 0.12 3.80 17.68
C MET A 97 0.35 5.29 17.84
N VAL A 98 0.21 6.05 16.75
CA VAL A 98 0.35 7.50 16.75
C VAL A 98 -0.88 8.15 16.13
N SER A 99 -1.22 9.36 16.57
CA SER A 99 -2.25 10.13 15.90
C SER A 99 -1.76 10.61 14.53
N MET A 100 -2.67 10.76 13.56
CA MET A 100 -2.32 11.34 12.26
C MET A 100 -1.73 12.75 12.41
N LYS A 101 -2.19 13.52 13.40
CA LYS A 101 -1.69 14.86 13.72
C LYS A 101 -0.21 14.81 14.15
N ASP A 102 0.12 13.91 15.09
CA ASP A 102 1.49 13.78 15.59
C ASP A 102 2.43 13.23 14.52
N ASN A 103 1.94 12.27 13.72
CA ASN A 103 2.71 11.76 12.59
C ASN A 103 2.97 12.85 11.55
N MET A 104 1.99 13.69 11.25
CA MET A 104 2.16 14.85 10.36
C MET A 104 3.16 15.85 10.95
N ALA A 105 3.05 16.19 12.25
CA ALA A 105 3.97 17.11 12.92
C ALA A 105 5.43 16.59 12.88
N ARG A 106 5.63 15.28 13.07
CA ARG A 106 6.96 14.65 12.97
C ARG A 106 7.53 14.66 11.56
N ASN A 107 6.68 14.56 10.54
CA ASN A 107 7.11 14.47 9.13
C ASN A 107 7.19 15.83 8.44
N THR A 108 6.72 16.90 9.09
CA THR A 108 6.76 18.22 8.49
C THR A 108 8.15 18.85 8.55
N ILE A 109 8.47 19.65 7.53
CA ILE A 109 9.72 20.43 7.49
C ILE A 109 9.80 21.45 8.63
N GLN A 110 8.66 21.89 9.16
CA GLN A 110 8.56 22.89 10.24
C GLN A 110 9.16 22.42 11.58
N ARG A 111 9.39 21.14 11.76
CA ARG A 111 10.06 20.58 12.96
C ARG A 111 11.56 20.92 13.04
N PHE A 112 12.15 21.33 11.92
CA PHE A 112 13.57 21.67 11.86
C PHE A 112 13.80 23.17 12.10
N PRO A 113 14.97 23.59 12.59
CA PRO A 113 15.38 24.99 12.61
C PRO A 113 15.25 25.63 11.23
N GLU A 114 15.09 26.95 11.20
CA GLU A 114 14.78 27.68 9.96
C GLU A 114 15.88 27.51 8.89
N GLU A 115 17.13 27.47 9.31
CA GLU A 115 18.27 27.25 8.42
C GLU A 115 18.18 25.91 7.69
N ILE A 116 17.81 24.85 8.42
CA ILE A 116 17.62 23.51 7.85
C ILE A 116 16.42 23.50 6.91
N GLN A 117 15.32 24.17 7.28
CA GLN A 117 14.17 24.30 6.40
C GLN A 117 14.53 24.96 5.05
N GLN A 118 15.36 26.02 5.08
CA GLN A 118 15.82 26.70 3.88
C GLN A 118 16.69 25.79 3.01
N ILE A 119 17.61 25.02 3.60
CA ILE A 119 18.43 24.04 2.88
C ILE A 119 17.57 23.00 2.20
N ILE A 120 16.58 22.42 2.90
CA ILE A 120 15.67 21.42 2.34
C ILE A 120 14.88 22.00 1.16
N LYS A 121 14.36 23.25 1.29
CA LYS A 121 13.62 23.94 0.22
C LYS A 121 14.49 24.19 -1.01
N LEU A 122 15.73 24.63 -0.81
CA LEU A 122 16.68 24.88 -1.89
C LEU A 122 17.08 23.59 -2.61
N THR A 123 17.41 22.54 -1.86
CA THR A 123 17.73 21.21 -2.40
C THR A 123 16.57 20.66 -3.25
N SER A 124 15.33 20.79 -2.76
CA SER A 124 14.15 20.38 -3.50
C SER A 124 13.98 21.14 -4.83
N LYS A 125 14.20 22.47 -4.82
CA LYS A 125 14.17 23.30 -6.04
C LYS A 125 15.26 22.90 -7.03
N LEU A 126 16.47 22.62 -6.55
CA LEU A 126 17.60 22.19 -7.37
C LEU A 126 17.31 20.84 -8.04
N ASN A 127 16.84 19.86 -7.27
CA ASN A 127 16.50 18.54 -7.78
C ASN A 127 15.39 18.60 -8.85
N LYS A 128 14.38 19.45 -8.68
CA LYS A 128 13.36 19.68 -9.72
C LYS A 128 13.96 20.21 -11.01
N LYS A 129 14.90 21.17 -10.93
CA LYS A 129 15.59 21.71 -12.12
C LYS A 129 16.47 20.67 -12.82
N ILE A 130 17.19 19.84 -12.05
CA ILE A 130 18.05 18.79 -12.61
C ILE A 130 17.20 17.73 -13.31
N ASN A 131 16.13 17.25 -12.66
CA ASN A 131 15.26 16.22 -13.21
C ASN A 131 14.41 16.72 -14.39
N GLY A 132 14.01 18.00 -14.39
CA GLY A 132 13.31 18.63 -15.51
C GLY A 132 14.18 18.79 -16.76
N LYS A 133 15.51 18.90 -16.62
CA LYS A 133 16.44 18.94 -17.76
C LYS A 133 16.75 17.56 -18.36
N LYS A 134 16.45 16.46 -17.64
CA LYS A 134 16.68 15.10 -18.14
C LYS A 134 15.53 14.55 -18.99
N GLN A 135 14.42 15.30 -19.10
CA GLN A 135 13.22 14.89 -19.86
C GLN A 135 13.08 15.64 -21.21
N ASN A 136 14.01 16.52 -21.55
CA ASN A 136 14.17 17.14 -22.84
C ASN A 136 15.47 16.62 -23.48
#